data_ae86352f2080efdda105253b34cf33e1
#
_entry.id   ae86352f2080efdda105253b34cf33e1
#
_cell.length_a   1.000
_cell.length_b   1.000
_cell.length_c   1.000
_cell.angle_alpha   90.00
_cell.angle_beta   90.00
_cell.angle_gamma   90.00
#
_symmetry.space_group_name_H-M   'P 1'
#
loop_
_entity.id
_entity.type
_entity.pdbx_description
1 polymer ?
#
loop_
_entity_poly.entity_id
_entity_poly.type
_entity_poly.pdbx_seq_one_letter_code
_entity_poly.pdbx_strand_id
1 'polypeptide(L)'
;MRKITSFLALLLIITGCGVKQTRSMLTSGDYDGAIQNAITGLQGNKNAKGKQDYVYMLEEAYAKAKERDLRNIASWFKDTNPNNLEKIFDTYILLNNRQEIIRPILPLKLIKEGRNASFPFDDYSDQIISSKNALSKHLYDNSKALLVTKDKMSIRRAYDDLVYVNKLSPGFKDVNKLIDEAQLKGTDFVSIFTKNETNMVIPNGLQNELLDFSTFGLNDKWTVYHSNRQKGIDYDYGLIINFRQINISPEQIKEKQFDKEKQIKEGTKPLLNEQGQVVKDSLGNPIRVDNFKTVRISIYEFSQSKACQVTAKVDYIDFKSNQLLQTFPLGSEFIFRHVYSKYRGDKRACEDTYYPNFDKRNVPFPTNEQMVADTGQDLKEKLKGILVKNKIRK
;
A
#
# COMPACT_ATOMS: atom_id res chain seq x y z
N MET A 1 -12.95 44.92 36.34
CA MET A 1 -11.55 44.75 36.79
C MET A 1 -11.20 43.31 37.20
N ARG A 2 -12.16 42.49 37.69
CA ARG A 2 -11.90 41.11 38.17
C ARG A 2 -11.59 40.07 37.06
N LYS A 3 -12.04 40.31 35.80
CA LYS A 3 -11.78 39.42 34.67
C LYS A 3 -10.42 39.63 33.97
N ILE A 4 -9.79 40.79 34.11
CA ILE A 4 -8.48 41.12 33.53
C ILE A 4 -7.36 40.50 34.36
N THR A 5 -7.50 40.43 35.69
CA THR A 5 -6.52 39.80 36.59
C THR A 5 -6.47 38.26 36.40
N SER A 6 -7.58 37.60 36.11
CA SER A 6 -7.59 36.14 35.79
C SER A 6 -6.88 35.81 34.49
N PHE A 7 -6.96 36.66 33.48
CA PHE A 7 -6.28 36.42 32.18
C PHE A 7 -4.76 36.63 32.28
N LEU A 8 -4.32 37.60 33.11
CA LEU A 8 -2.90 37.84 33.37
C LEU A 8 -2.25 36.71 34.19
N ALA A 9 -3.00 36.10 35.13
CA ALA A 9 -2.55 34.93 35.90
C ALA A 9 -2.42 33.68 35.04
N LEU A 10 -3.29 33.49 34.05
CA LEU A 10 -3.23 32.34 33.09
C LEU A 10 -2.01 32.44 32.17
N LEU A 11 -1.62 33.65 31.74
CA LEU A 11 -0.42 33.85 30.90
C LEU A 11 0.89 33.53 31.66
N LEU A 12 0.95 33.74 32.96
CA LEU A 12 2.11 33.40 33.80
C LEU A 12 2.29 31.88 34.02
N ILE A 13 1.22 31.09 33.94
CA ILE A 13 1.28 29.63 34.13
C ILE A 13 1.88 28.95 32.88
N ILE A 14 1.66 29.50 31.69
CA ILE A 14 2.16 28.90 30.43
C ILE A 14 3.70 29.05 30.31
N THR A 15 4.29 30.13 30.80
CA THR A 15 5.76 30.33 30.77
C THR A 15 6.50 29.44 31.76
N GLY A 16 5.89 29.06 32.88
CA GLY A 16 6.52 28.20 33.89
C GLY A 16 6.63 26.73 33.46
N CYS A 17 5.80 26.25 32.54
CA CYS A 17 5.82 24.86 32.07
C CYS A 17 7.05 24.59 31.20
N GLY A 18 7.39 25.47 30.27
CA GLY A 18 8.55 25.32 29.38
C GLY A 18 9.90 25.33 30.10
N VAL A 19 10.09 26.20 31.08
CA VAL A 19 11.30 26.26 31.91
C VAL A 19 11.48 25.00 32.73
N LYS A 20 10.43 24.48 33.36
CA LYS A 20 10.46 23.20 34.10
C LYS A 20 10.80 22.01 33.16
N GLN A 21 10.23 22.00 31.99
CA GLN A 21 10.51 20.96 30.99
C GLN A 21 11.96 21.00 30.52
N THR A 22 12.49 22.19 30.17
CA THR A 22 13.91 22.35 29.79
C THR A 22 14.84 21.87 30.90
N ARG A 23 14.52 22.23 32.16
CA ARG A 23 15.28 21.78 33.32
C ARG A 23 15.26 20.28 33.51
N SER A 24 14.10 19.67 33.35
CA SER A 24 13.94 18.20 33.38
C SER A 24 14.80 17.51 32.33
N MET A 25 14.78 18.00 31.07
CA MET A 25 15.61 17.47 29.99
C MET A 25 17.10 17.60 30.31
N LEU A 26 17.53 18.77 30.81
CA LEU A 26 18.91 19.01 31.20
C LEU A 26 19.37 18.06 32.32
N THR A 27 18.55 17.84 33.33
CA THR A 27 18.88 16.95 34.47
C THR A 27 18.82 15.49 34.13
N SER A 28 18.01 15.10 33.15
CA SER A 28 17.95 13.70 32.65
C SER A 28 19.03 13.36 31.63
N GLY A 29 19.87 14.36 31.21
CA GLY A 29 20.93 14.15 30.22
C GLY A 29 20.46 14.27 28.76
N ASP A 30 19.19 14.64 28.53
CA ASP A 30 18.67 14.99 27.20
C ASP A 30 19.08 16.44 26.85
N TYR A 31 20.39 16.61 26.60
CA TYR A 31 20.95 17.93 26.32
C TYR A 31 20.45 18.51 25.01
N ASP A 32 20.21 17.68 23.99
CA ASP A 32 19.73 18.16 22.71
C ASP A 32 18.28 18.65 22.78
N GLY A 33 17.42 17.93 23.50
CA GLY A 33 16.07 18.37 23.81
C GLY A 33 16.07 19.67 24.64
N ALA A 34 16.97 19.79 25.62
CA ALA A 34 17.12 21.01 26.42
C ALA A 34 17.57 22.22 25.58
N ILE A 35 18.53 22.05 24.65
CA ILE A 35 19.00 23.08 23.71
C ILE A 35 17.83 23.53 22.83
N GLN A 36 17.13 22.61 22.18
CA GLN A 36 16.04 22.95 21.29
C GLN A 36 14.89 23.66 22.00
N ASN A 37 14.52 23.21 23.20
CA ASN A 37 13.46 23.79 23.99
C ASN A 37 13.87 25.19 24.52
N ALA A 38 15.13 25.36 24.92
CA ALA A 38 15.65 26.68 25.35
C ALA A 38 15.67 27.68 24.18
N ILE A 39 16.11 27.28 22.96
CA ILE A 39 16.08 28.12 21.77
C ILE A 39 14.65 28.57 21.46
N THR A 40 13.70 27.61 21.48
CA THR A 40 12.26 27.90 21.28
C THR A 40 11.74 28.88 22.35
N GLY A 41 12.11 28.68 23.61
CA GLY A 41 11.78 29.57 24.71
C GLY A 41 12.34 30.98 24.53
N LEU A 42 13.47 31.17 23.88
CA LEU A 42 14.13 32.45 23.61
C LEU A 42 13.58 33.19 22.39
N GLN A 43 12.74 32.53 21.55
CA GLN A 43 12.11 33.20 20.41
C GLN A 43 11.34 34.48 20.83
N GLY A 44 11.34 35.48 19.96
CA GLY A 44 10.78 36.79 20.23
C GLY A 44 11.78 37.65 21.02
N ASN A 45 11.46 38.09 22.25
CA ASN A 45 12.36 38.91 23.05
C ASN A 45 13.32 38.11 23.91
N LYS A 46 14.48 37.72 23.35
CA LYS A 46 15.54 36.95 24.03
C LYS A 46 16.14 37.63 25.28
N ASN A 47 16.02 38.96 25.40
CA ASN A 47 16.59 39.73 26.50
C ASN A 47 15.59 39.94 27.66
N ALA A 48 14.39 39.43 27.59
CA ALA A 48 13.40 39.60 28.66
C ALA A 48 13.85 38.91 29.96
N LYS A 49 13.66 39.61 31.10
CA LYS A 49 14.03 39.06 32.42
C LYS A 49 13.45 37.70 32.71
N GLY A 50 12.22 37.42 32.30
CA GLY A 50 11.55 36.12 32.47
C GLY A 50 12.11 34.96 31.60
N LYS A 51 13.04 35.25 30.67
CA LYS A 51 13.67 34.23 29.81
C LYS A 51 15.11 33.88 30.22
N GLN A 52 15.62 34.47 31.30
CA GLN A 52 17.00 34.26 31.76
C GLN A 52 17.29 32.78 32.09
N ASP A 53 16.33 32.05 32.65
CA ASP A 53 16.49 30.63 32.94
C ASP A 53 16.80 29.82 31.69
N TYR A 54 16.20 30.15 30.54
CA TYR A 54 16.52 29.51 29.27
C TYR A 54 17.96 29.79 28.81
N VAL A 55 18.49 31.00 29.04
CA VAL A 55 19.86 31.35 28.68
C VAL A 55 20.86 30.53 29.51
N TYR A 56 20.65 30.42 30.83
CA TYR A 56 21.49 29.58 31.70
C TYR A 56 21.44 28.09 31.27
N MET A 57 20.24 27.56 31.07
CA MET A 57 20.08 26.15 30.69
C MET A 57 20.65 25.87 29.30
N LEU A 58 20.56 26.81 28.34
CA LEU A 58 21.15 26.66 27.02
C LEU A 58 22.68 26.61 27.08
N GLU A 59 23.31 27.55 27.84
CA GLU A 59 24.77 27.56 28.06
C GLU A 59 25.24 26.24 28.68
N GLU A 60 24.56 25.77 29.73
CA GLU A 60 24.89 24.52 30.44
C GLU A 60 24.67 23.30 29.56
N ALA A 61 23.52 23.20 28.85
CA ALA A 61 23.22 22.09 27.99
C ALA A 61 24.22 21.96 26.83
N TYR A 62 24.57 23.09 26.20
CA TYR A 62 25.57 23.12 25.14
C TYR A 62 26.94 22.61 25.63
N ALA A 63 27.42 23.13 26.78
CA ALA A 63 28.71 22.73 27.33
C ALA A 63 28.74 21.23 27.64
N LYS A 64 27.72 20.71 28.33
CA LYS A 64 27.61 19.28 28.69
C LYS A 64 27.45 18.37 27.46
N ALA A 65 26.65 18.79 26.47
CA ALA A 65 26.52 18.05 25.23
C ALA A 65 27.84 17.94 24.47
N LYS A 66 28.55 19.08 24.32
CA LYS A 66 29.84 19.12 23.65
C LYS A 66 30.87 18.23 24.35
N GLU A 67 30.98 18.35 25.68
CA GLU A 67 31.91 17.54 26.46
C GLU A 67 31.60 16.03 26.37
N ARG A 68 30.33 15.63 26.51
CA ARG A 68 29.89 14.24 26.36
C ARG A 68 30.30 13.68 25.00
N ASP A 69 30.01 14.40 23.92
CA ASP A 69 30.18 13.92 22.57
C ASP A 69 31.66 13.86 22.17
N LEU A 70 32.47 14.83 22.58
CA LEU A 70 33.93 14.76 22.38
C LEU A 70 34.56 13.59 23.16
N ARG A 71 34.10 13.30 24.39
CA ARG A 71 34.55 12.13 25.15
C ARG A 71 34.13 10.81 24.44
N ASN A 72 32.91 10.73 23.90
CA ASN A 72 32.45 9.59 23.17
C ASN A 72 33.29 9.34 21.91
N ILE A 73 33.52 10.38 21.12
CA ILE A 73 34.39 10.31 19.93
C ILE A 73 35.79 9.82 20.32
N ALA A 74 36.40 10.37 21.36
CA ALA A 74 37.72 9.97 21.82
C ALA A 74 37.77 8.49 22.27
N SER A 75 36.68 8.02 22.89
CA SER A 75 36.53 6.60 23.27
C SER A 75 36.42 5.69 22.05
N TRP A 76 35.59 6.07 21.06
CA TRP A 76 35.37 5.29 19.83
C TRP A 76 36.60 5.24 18.92
N PHE A 77 37.42 6.27 18.91
CA PHE A 77 38.72 6.25 18.22
C PHE A 77 39.74 5.27 18.87
N LYS A 78 39.65 5.09 20.18
CA LYS A 78 40.54 4.11 20.90
C LYS A 78 40.06 2.68 20.67
N ASP A 79 38.76 2.49 20.54
CA ASP A 79 38.17 1.21 20.18
C ASP A 79 38.17 1.08 18.65
N THR A 80 39.17 0.39 18.09
CA THR A 80 39.37 0.25 16.64
C THR A 80 38.23 -0.48 15.89
N ASN A 81 37.06 -0.57 16.49
CA ASN A 81 35.88 -1.20 15.91
C ASN A 81 35.33 -0.35 14.74
N PRO A 82 35.30 -0.89 13.51
CA PRO A 82 34.81 -0.14 12.35
C PRO A 82 33.35 0.33 12.45
N ASN A 83 32.52 -0.33 13.26
CA ASN A 83 31.14 0.07 13.51
C ASN A 83 31.04 1.42 14.24
N ASN A 84 32.14 1.95 14.75
CA ASN A 84 32.17 3.26 15.36
C ASN A 84 32.35 4.40 14.35
N LEU A 85 32.76 4.13 13.11
CA LEU A 85 33.00 5.17 12.08
C LEU A 85 31.76 6.02 11.79
N GLU A 86 30.59 5.36 11.67
CA GLU A 86 29.32 6.07 11.47
C GLU A 86 28.98 6.96 12.68
N LYS A 87 29.10 6.41 13.90
CA LYS A 87 28.85 7.16 15.13
C LYS A 87 29.75 8.39 15.24
N ILE A 88 31.03 8.25 14.87
CA ILE A 88 32.00 9.36 14.89
C ILE A 88 31.59 10.45 13.90
N PHE A 89 31.26 10.06 12.67
CA PHE A 89 30.81 10.99 11.63
C PHE A 89 29.53 11.72 12.04
N ASP A 90 28.50 11.00 12.47
CA ASP A 90 27.21 11.56 12.90
C ASP A 90 27.38 12.49 14.10
N THR A 91 28.29 12.15 15.04
CA THR A 91 28.52 12.98 16.21
C THR A 91 29.23 14.29 15.86
N TYR A 92 30.17 14.29 14.90
CA TYR A 92 30.75 15.55 14.40
C TYR A 92 29.72 16.42 13.68
N ILE A 93 28.86 15.82 12.88
CA ILE A 93 27.71 16.54 12.28
C ILE A 93 26.81 17.14 13.36
N LEU A 94 26.50 16.39 14.40
CA LEU A 94 25.68 16.85 15.52
C LEU A 94 26.33 18.02 16.29
N LEU A 95 27.63 17.95 16.56
CA LEU A 95 28.43 19.03 17.17
C LEU A 95 28.35 20.31 16.33
N ASN A 96 28.52 20.19 15.01
CA ASN A 96 28.44 21.34 14.11
C ASN A 96 27.02 21.91 14.06
N ASN A 97 26.01 21.06 13.92
CA ASN A 97 24.62 21.51 13.84
C ASN A 97 24.17 22.26 15.09
N ARG A 98 24.59 21.85 16.28
CA ARG A 98 24.29 22.59 17.52
C ARG A 98 24.84 24.02 17.50
N GLN A 99 26.01 24.22 16.93
CA GLN A 99 26.60 25.57 16.79
C GLN A 99 25.78 26.40 15.81
N GLU A 100 25.40 25.83 14.69
CA GLU A 100 24.63 26.51 13.64
C GLU A 100 23.25 26.97 14.11
N ILE A 101 22.55 26.18 14.95
CA ILE A 101 21.24 26.57 15.48
C ILE A 101 21.33 27.61 16.61
N ILE A 102 22.46 27.67 17.32
CA ILE A 102 22.68 28.66 18.41
C ILE A 102 23.21 30.00 17.86
N ARG A 103 24.06 29.98 16.84
CA ARG A 103 24.72 31.14 16.24
C ARG A 103 23.77 32.31 15.94
N PRO A 104 22.56 32.12 15.34
CA PRO A 104 21.67 33.22 14.97
C PRO A 104 21.06 33.98 16.16
N ILE A 105 21.02 33.38 17.35
CA ILE A 105 20.41 34.00 18.53
C ILE A 105 21.40 34.71 19.42
N LEU A 106 22.69 34.65 19.13
CA LEU A 106 23.73 35.36 19.88
C LEU A 106 23.73 36.87 19.58
N PRO A 107 24.28 37.72 20.46
CA PRO A 107 24.70 37.41 21.84
C PRO A 107 23.51 37.24 22.79
N LEU A 108 23.69 36.39 23.81
CA LEU A 108 22.72 36.19 24.91
C LEU A 108 23.35 36.74 26.21
N LYS A 109 22.66 37.64 26.89
CA LYS A 109 23.16 38.27 28.15
C LYS A 109 22.66 37.49 29.36
N LEU A 110 23.55 37.23 30.31
CA LEU A 110 23.24 36.77 31.65
C LEU A 110 23.18 38.00 32.55
N ILE A 111 21.97 38.52 32.79
CA ILE A 111 21.73 39.82 33.41
C ILE A 111 22.27 39.86 34.84
N LYS A 112 22.11 38.79 35.62
CA LYS A 112 22.59 38.72 37.00
C LYS A 112 24.11 38.71 37.11
N GLU A 113 24.81 38.17 36.11
CA GLU A 113 26.26 38.04 36.10
C GLU A 113 26.96 39.18 35.34
N GLY A 114 26.20 40.02 34.64
CA GLY A 114 26.73 41.13 33.85
C GLY A 114 27.60 40.74 32.67
N ARG A 115 27.52 39.43 32.22
CA ARG A 115 28.31 38.88 31.12
C ARG A 115 27.43 38.33 30.01
N ASN A 116 28.02 38.03 28.89
CA ASN A 116 27.38 37.21 27.86
C ASN A 116 27.53 35.72 28.21
N ALA A 117 26.53 34.92 27.85
CA ALA A 117 26.62 33.45 27.86
C ALA A 117 27.72 33.00 26.92
N SER A 118 28.48 31.97 27.33
CA SER A 118 29.64 31.48 26.62
C SER A 118 29.30 30.24 25.78
N PHE A 119 29.54 30.33 24.48
CA PHE A 119 29.39 29.21 23.55
C PHE A 119 30.70 29.04 22.76
N PRO A 120 31.67 28.26 23.28
CA PRO A 120 32.94 28.07 22.60
C PRO A 120 32.73 27.19 21.36
N PHE A 121 32.57 27.82 20.19
CA PHE A 121 32.43 27.16 18.91
C PHE A 121 33.80 26.75 18.38
N ASP A 122 33.84 25.54 17.82
CA ASP A 122 34.99 24.97 17.11
C ASP A 122 34.65 24.75 15.64
N ASP A 123 35.66 24.76 14.78
CA ASP A 123 35.48 24.34 13.39
C ASP A 123 35.68 22.84 13.30
N TYR A 124 34.61 22.12 12.95
CA TYR A 124 34.60 20.68 12.77
C TYR A 124 34.69 20.24 11.27
N SER A 125 34.95 21.18 10.35
CA SER A 125 34.94 20.90 8.91
C SER A 125 35.90 19.78 8.52
N ASP A 126 37.13 19.81 9.00
CA ASP A 126 38.14 18.79 8.69
C ASP A 126 37.80 17.43 9.28
N GLN A 127 37.28 17.41 10.51
CA GLN A 127 36.86 16.18 11.20
C GLN A 127 35.65 15.55 10.49
N ILE A 128 34.68 16.34 10.06
CA ILE A 128 33.53 15.86 9.28
C ILE A 128 33.99 15.27 7.94
N ILE A 129 34.88 15.94 7.21
CA ILE A 129 35.41 15.45 5.94
C ILE A 129 36.22 14.17 6.14
N SER A 130 37.11 14.13 7.12
CA SER A 130 37.96 12.96 7.39
C SER A 130 37.16 11.73 7.85
N SER A 131 36.21 11.93 8.77
CA SER A 131 35.33 10.84 9.24
C SER A 131 34.38 10.34 8.15
N LYS A 132 33.82 11.24 7.33
CA LYS A 132 33.04 10.87 6.14
C LYS A 132 33.84 10.01 5.17
N ASN A 133 35.10 10.40 4.87
CA ASN A 133 35.96 9.67 3.95
C ASN A 133 36.34 8.29 4.52
N ALA A 134 36.64 8.22 5.83
CA ALA A 134 36.93 6.96 6.51
C ALA A 134 35.73 6.00 6.48
N LEU A 135 34.51 6.51 6.79
CA LEU A 135 33.27 5.75 6.72
C LEU A 135 32.97 5.28 5.29
N SER A 136 33.05 6.18 4.32
CA SER A 136 32.79 5.84 2.90
C SER A 136 33.76 4.76 2.40
N LYS A 137 35.04 4.88 2.75
CA LYS A 137 36.05 3.87 2.39
C LYS A 137 35.75 2.52 3.05
N HIS A 138 35.44 2.50 4.33
CA HIS A 138 35.12 1.25 5.06
C HIS A 138 33.90 0.55 4.48
N LEU A 139 32.77 1.26 4.30
CA LEU A 139 31.55 0.70 3.74
C LEU A 139 31.76 0.19 2.31
N TYR A 140 32.51 0.93 1.48
CA TYR A 140 32.84 0.50 0.13
C TYR A 140 33.70 -0.77 0.12
N ASP A 141 34.75 -0.83 0.93
CA ASP A 141 35.66 -2.00 0.98
C ASP A 141 34.92 -3.24 1.55
N ASN A 142 34.10 -3.06 2.58
CA ASN A 142 33.23 -4.11 3.13
C ASN A 142 32.21 -4.62 2.10
N SER A 143 31.55 -3.72 1.38
CA SER A 143 30.58 -4.09 0.34
C SER A 143 31.22 -4.91 -0.77
N LYS A 144 32.45 -4.60 -1.19
CA LYS A 144 33.19 -5.42 -2.15
C LYS A 144 33.43 -6.85 -1.63
N ALA A 145 33.74 -7.00 -0.36
CA ALA A 145 33.90 -8.33 0.25
C ALA A 145 32.56 -9.09 0.28
N LEU A 146 31.45 -8.41 0.58
CA LEU A 146 30.11 -9.02 0.58
C LEU A 146 29.66 -9.42 -0.82
N LEU A 147 30.00 -8.67 -1.88
CA LEU A 147 29.62 -8.95 -3.28
C LEU A 147 30.24 -10.23 -3.86
N VAL A 148 31.32 -10.73 -3.29
CA VAL A 148 31.93 -12.01 -3.70
C VAL A 148 31.36 -13.21 -2.96
N THR A 149 30.49 -12.99 -1.96
CA THR A 149 29.79 -14.07 -1.26
C THR A 149 28.69 -14.66 -2.14
N LYS A 150 28.24 -15.87 -1.79
CA LYS A 150 27.06 -16.50 -2.44
C LYS A 150 25.75 -16.22 -1.71
N ASP A 151 25.81 -15.49 -0.58
CA ASP A 151 24.65 -15.20 0.23
C ASP A 151 23.96 -13.91 -0.24
N LYS A 152 22.77 -14.06 -0.78
CA LYS A 152 21.98 -12.91 -1.31
C LYS A 152 21.64 -11.86 -0.25
N MET A 153 21.47 -12.25 1.01
CA MET A 153 21.18 -11.29 2.08
C MET A 153 22.41 -10.41 2.37
N SER A 154 23.60 -10.98 2.35
CA SER A 154 24.85 -10.23 2.45
C SER A 154 25.03 -9.27 1.26
N ILE A 155 24.71 -9.73 0.05
CA ILE A 155 24.76 -8.90 -1.16
C ILE A 155 23.76 -7.73 -1.09
N ARG A 156 22.53 -7.95 -0.60
CA ARG A 156 21.54 -6.89 -0.39
C ARG A 156 22.01 -5.87 0.65
N ARG A 157 22.68 -6.31 1.70
CA ARG A 157 23.35 -5.41 2.66
C ARG A 157 24.43 -4.57 1.98
N ALA A 158 25.27 -5.19 1.13
CA ALA A 158 26.26 -4.46 0.34
C ALA A 158 25.62 -3.39 -0.56
N TYR A 159 24.47 -3.70 -1.16
CA TYR A 159 23.72 -2.70 -1.92
C TYR A 159 23.32 -1.49 -1.08
N ASP A 160 22.75 -1.71 0.11
CA ASP A 160 22.32 -0.63 0.99
C ASP A 160 23.52 0.22 1.47
N ASP A 161 24.63 -0.43 1.83
CA ASP A 161 25.88 0.24 2.18
C ASP A 161 26.44 1.08 1.02
N LEU A 162 26.45 0.55 -0.22
CA LEU A 162 26.92 1.27 -1.41
C LEU A 162 26.02 2.46 -1.76
N VAL A 163 24.71 2.32 -1.64
CA VAL A 163 23.77 3.44 -1.82
C VAL A 163 24.05 4.54 -0.78
N TYR A 164 24.34 4.16 0.45
CA TYR A 164 24.72 5.10 1.50
C TYR A 164 26.05 5.79 1.20
N VAL A 165 27.07 5.05 0.73
CA VAL A 165 28.34 5.63 0.26
C VAL A 165 28.10 6.65 -0.85
N ASN A 166 27.26 6.32 -1.83
CA ASN A 166 26.95 7.25 -2.93
C ASN A 166 26.22 8.51 -2.48
N LYS A 167 25.40 8.42 -1.42
CA LYS A 167 24.76 9.57 -0.77
C LYS A 167 25.76 10.43 0.00
N LEU A 168 26.71 9.83 0.72
CA LEU A 168 27.75 10.54 1.47
C LEU A 168 28.78 11.20 0.57
N SER A 169 29.19 10.49 -0.47
CA SER A 169 30.28 10.88 -1.40
C SER A 169 29.88 10.49 -2.83
N PRO A 170 29.08 11.34 -3.52
CA PRO A 170 28.63 11.08 -4.88
C PRO A 170 29.82 10.82 -5.83
N GLY A 171 29.74 9.72 -6.58
CA GLY A 171 30.81 9.34 -7.52
C GLY A 171 32.08 8.78 -6.88
N PHE A 172 32.00 8.30 -5.63
CA PHE A 172 33.13 7.66 -4.95
C PHE A 172 33.57 6.40 -5.69
N LYS A 173 34.74 6.45 -6.34
CA LYS A 173 35.28 5.38 -7.17
C LYS A 173 34.24 4.85 -8.19
N ASP A 174 34.05 3.53 -8.24
CA ASP A 174 33.10 2.82 -9.10
C ASP A 174 31.80 2.43 -8.37
N VAL A 175 31.40 3.18 -7.34
CA VAL A 175 30.24 2.89 -6.48
C VAL A 175 28.95 2.61 -7.25
N ASN A 176 28.67 3.37 -8.31
CA ASN A 176 27.46 3.16 -9.12
C ASN A 176 27.48 1.80 -9.82
N LYS A 177 28.62 1.40 -10.39
CA LYS A 177 28.79 0.06 -10.99
C LYS A 177 28.56 -1.05 -9.96
N LEU A 178 29.08 -0.88 -8.75
CA LEU A 178 28.91 -1.87 -7.68
C LEU A 178 27.46 -1.92 -7.15
N ILE A 179 26.73 -0.80 -7.17
CA ILE A 179 25.30 -0.76 -6.86
C ILE A 179 24.51 -1.62 -7.86
N ASP A 180 24.75 -1.44 -9.17
CA ASP A 180 24.10 -2.23 -10.22
C ASP A 180 24.44 -3.72 -10.11
N GLU A 181 25.72 -4.04 -9.83
CA GLU A 181 26.17 -5.41 -9.58
C GLU A 181 25.47 -6.04 -8.36
N ALA A 182 25.39 -5.29 -7.25
CA ALA A 182 24.72 -5.73 -6.04
C ALA A 182 23.22 -5.97 -6.27
N GLN A 183 22.58 -5.08 -7.02
CA GLN A 183 21.16 -5.22 -7.40
C GLN A 183 20.93 -6.51 -8.19
N LEU A 184 21.76 -6.76 -9.21
CA LEU A 184 21.63 -7.95 -10.05
C LEU A 184 21.89 -9.23 -9.27
N LYS A 185 22.99 -9.29 -8.52
CA LYS A 185 23.37 -10.48 -7.74
C LYS A 185 22.42 -10.73 -6.55
N GLY A 186 21.86 -9.68 -5.96
CA GLY A 186 20.92 -9.77 -4.84
C GLY A 186 19.49 -10.11 -5.24
N THR A 187 19.15 -10.01 -6.54
CA THR A 187 17.82 -10.30 -7.05
C THR A 187 17.54 -11.80 -7.08
N ASP A 188 16.38 -12.21 -6.59
CA ASP A 188 15.85 -13.55 -6.74
C ASP A 188 15.14 -13.67 -8.09
N PHE A 189 15.57 -14.58 -8.94
CA PHE A 189 14.94 -14.86 -10.22
C PHE A 189 14.00 -16.05 -10.10
N VAL A 190 12.74 -15.86 -10.46
CA VAL A 190 11.67 -16.86 -10.38
C VAL A 190 11.23 -17.24 -11.79
N SER A 191 11.38 -18.52 -12.13
CA SER A 191 10.83 -19.07 -13.39
C SER A 191 9.42 -19.57 -13.17
N ILE A 192 8.48 -19.13 -14.04
CA ILE A 192 7.07 -19.49 -13.94
C ILE A 192 6.69 -20.35 -15.12
N PHE A 193 5.91 -21.39 -14.86
CA PHE A 193 5.35 -22.24 -15.89
C PHE A 193 4.08 -22.93 -15.43
N THR A 194 3.28 -23.37 -16.40
CA THR A 194 2.08 -24.18 -16.17
C THR A 194 2.39 -25.66 -16.36
N LYS A 195 1.71 -26.50 -15.61
CA LYS A 195 1.70 -27.96 -15.80
C LYS A 195 0.26 -28.42 -15.88
N ASN A 196 -0.05 -29.23 -16.90
CA ASN A 196 -1.37 -29.81 -17.06
C ASN A 196 -1.35 -31.28 -16.58
N GLU A 197 -2.06 -31.56 -15.50
CA GLU A 197 -2.29 -32.90 -14.98
C GLU A 197 -3.76 -33.36 -15.20
N THR A 198 -4.51 -32.60 -16.01
CA THR A 198 -5.89 -32.90 -16.37
C THR A 198 -5.92 -33.72 -17.68
N ASN A 199 -7.08 -34.33 -17.97
CA ASN A 199 -7.32 -35.00 -19.25
C ASN A 199 -7.84 -34.05 -20.33
N MET A 200 -7.86 -32.76 -20.09
CA MET A 200 -8.38 -31.73 -21.01
C MET A 200 -7.26 -30.81 -21.51
N VAL A 201 -7.44 -30.28 -22.70
CA VAL A 201 -6.56 -29.28 -23.27
C VAL A 201 -6.79 -27.95 -22.52
N ILE A 202 -5.72 -27.34 -22.02
CA ILE A 202 -5.78 -25.99 -21.45
C ILE A 202 -5.72 -25.01 -22.62
N PRO A 203 -6.70 -24.09 -22.76
CA PRO A 203 -6.67 -23.09 -23.81
C PRO A 203 -5.43 -22.20 -23.73
N ASN A 204 -4.80 -21.94 -24.87
CA ASN A 204 -3.62 -21.07 -24.94
C ASN A 204 -3.90 -19.65 -24.39
N GLY A 205 -5.12 -19.13 -24.62
CA GLY A 205 -5.53 -17.84 -24.06
C GLY A 205 -5.45 -17.81 -22.55
N LEU A 206 -5.94 -18.84 -21.87
CA LEU A 206 -5.86 -18.95 -20.41
C LEU A 206 -4.42 -19.07 -19.92
N GLN A 207 -3.58 -19.89 -20.58
CA GLN A 207 -2.17 -20.01 -20.21
C GLN A 207 -1.42 -18.68 -20.36
N ASN A 208 -1.62 -18.00 -21.50
CA ASN A 208 -0.97 -16.71 -21.77
C ASN A 208 -1.39 -15.65 -20.73
N GLU A 209 -2.67 -15.59 -20.38
CA GLU A 209 -3.17 -14.65 -19.39
C GLU A 209 -2.59 -14.92 -17.99
N LEU A 210 -2.52 -16.18 -17.58
CA LEU A 210 -1.94 -16.56 -16.28
C LEU A 210 -0.42 -16.36 -16.22
N LEU A 211 0.28 -16.47 -17.36
CA LEU A 211 1.73 -16.31 -17.46
C LEU A 211 2.17 -14.86 -17.75
N ASP A 212 1.24 -13.96 -18.07
CA ASP A 212 1.57 -12.53 -18.25
C ASP A 212 1.75 -11.82 -16.91
N PHE A 213 2.89 -12.12 -16.25
CA PHE A 213 3.27 -11.55 -14.95
C PHE A 213 3.58 -10.06 -14.99
N SER A 214 3.80 -9.47 -16.16
CA SER A 214 3.97 -8.03 -16.33
C SER A 214 2.75 -7.24 -15.84
N THR A 215 1.55 -7.84 -15.96
CA THR A 215 0.28 -7.25 -15.55
C THR A 215 -0.07 -7.46 -14.07
N PHE A 216 0.69 -8.29 -13.35
CA PHE A 216 0.40 -8.60 -11.94
C PHE A 216 0.79 -7.48 -10.96
N GLY A 217 1.68 -6.56 -11.36
CA GLY A 217 2.15 -5.48 -10.49
C GLY A 217 2.92 -6.01 -9.26
N LEU A 218 3.62 -7.13 -9.41
CA LEU A 218 4.41 -7.79 -8.35
C LEU A 218 5.87 -7.36 -8.35
N ASN A 219 6.24 -6.34 -9.14
CA ASN A 219 7.59 -5.84 -9.20
C ASN A 219 8.08 -5.47 -7.79
N ASP A 220 9.06 -6.21 -7.33
CA ASP A 220 9.76 -6.01 -6.07
C ASP A 220 11.22 -5.67 -6.42
N LYS A 221 11.87 -4.86 -5.62
CA LYS A 221 13.29 -4.52 -5.76
C LYS A 221 14.17 -5.77 -5.87
N TRP A 222 13.77 -6.87 -5.24
CA TRP A 222 14.57 -8.07 -5.07
C TRP A 222 14.00 -9.33 -5.68
N THR A 223 12.90 -9.24 -6.43
CA THR A 223 12.25 -10.40 -7.04
C THR A 223 11.81 -10.08 -8.46
N VAL A 224 12.25 -10.92 -9.40
CA VAL A 224 11.88 -10.82 -10.82
C VAL A 224 11.29 -12.14 -11.28
N TYR A 225 10.13 -12.06 -11.91
CA TYR A 225 9.39 -13.21 -12.42
C TYR A 225 9.50 -13.28 -13.95
N HIS A 226 9.88 -14.46 -14.46
CA HIS A 226 9.95 -14.72 -15.90
C HIS A 226 9.10 -15.92 -16.27
N SER A 227 8.13 -15.73 -17.17
CA SER A 227 7.35 -16.83 -17.80
C SER A 227 8.15 -17.55 -18.91
N ASN A 228 9.11 -16.84 -19.51
CA ASN A 228 10.05 -17.42 -20.46
C ASN A 228 11.47 -17.29 -19.89
N ARG A 229 12.17 -18.41 -19.75
CA ARG A 229 13.54 -18.43 -19.25
C ARG A 229 14.47 -17.64 -20.17
N GLN A 230 15.23 -16.70 -19.59
CA GLN A 230 16.23 -15.91 -20.30
C GLN A 230 17.60 -16.61 -20.23
N LYS A 231 18.35 -16.53 -21.34
CA LYS A 231 19.74 -17.05 -21.38
C LYS A 231 20.63 -16.26 -20.43
N GLY A 232 21.48 -16.93 -19.69
CA GLY A 232 22.46 -16.30 -18.79
C GLY A 232 21.91 -15.88 -17.42
N ILE A 233 20.66 -16.22 -17.10
CA ILE A 233 20.09 -16.03 -15.78
C ILE A 233 19.99 -17.37 -15.06
N ASP A 234 20.60 -17.44 -13.87
CA ASP A 234 20.43 -18.55 -12.95
C ASP A 234 19.16 -18.32 -12.11
N TYR A 235 18.16 -19.17 -12.30
CA TYR A 235 16.92 -19.09 -11.57
C TYR A 235 17.05 -19.72 -10.20
N ASP A 236 16.64 -18.98 -9.16
CA ASP A 236 16.66 -19.47 -7.78
C ASP A 236 15.43 -20.31 -7.47
N TYR A 237 14.27 -19.89 -7.99
CA TYR A 237 12.97 -20.49 -7.67
C TYR A 237 12.15 -20.80 -8.91
N GLY A 238 11.29 -21.82 -8.77
CA GLY A 238 10.23 -22.16 -9.69
C GLY A 238 8.85 -21.90 -9.09
N LEU A 239 7.95 -21.37 -9.89
CA LEU A 239 6.54 -21.23 -9.56
C LEU A 239 5.76 -22.04 -10.60
N ILE A 240 5.14 -23.14 -10.16
CA ILE A 240 4.38 -24.03 -11.05
C ILE A 240 2.89 -23.84 -10.78
N ILE A 241 2.15 -23.45 -11.82
CA ILE A 241 0.69 -23.44 -11.82
C ILE A 241 0.24 -24.79 -12.37
N ASN A 242 -0.11 -25.71 -11.48
CA ASN A 242 -0.40 -27.08 -11.82
C ASN A 242 -1.91 -27.32 -11.87
N PHE A 243 -2.48 -27.41 -13.08
CA PHE A 243 -3.90 -27.73 -13.29
C PHE A 243 -4.18 -29.19 -12.92
N ARG A 244 -5.15 -29.39 -12.01
CA ARG A 244 -5.50 -30.70 -11.44
C ARG A 244 -6.78 -31.28 -12.00
N GLN A 245 -7.79 -30.44 -12.16
CA GLN A 245 -9.11 -30.87 -12.57
C GLN A 245 -9.86 -29.75 -13.28
N ILE A 246 -10.59 -30.12 -14.34
CA ILE A 246 -11.52 -29.25 -15.04
C ILE A 246 -12.84 -30.01 -15.15
N ASN A 247 -13.87 -29.47 -14.52
CA ASN A 247 -15.22 -30.01 -14.53
C ASN A 247 -16.13 -29.09 -15.32
N ILE A 248 -16.77 -29.58 -16.37
CA ILE A 248 -17.73 -28.81 -17.14
C ILE A 248 -19.08 -29.51 -17.04
N SER A 249 -20.10 -28.80 -16.61
CA SER A 249 -21.46 -29.32 -16.52
C SER A 249 -22.05 -29.53 -17.91
N PRO A 250 -23.02 -30.47 -18.08
CA PRO A 250 -23.86 -30.49 -19.25
C PRO A 250 -24.57 -29.16 -19.46
N GLU A 251 -24.94 -28.88 -20.70
CA GLU A 251 -25.82 -27.78 -21.07
C GLU A 251 -27.22 -28.03 -20.52
N GLN A 252 -27.79 -27.04 -19.86
CA GLN A 252 -29.09 -27.13 -19.23
C GLN A 252 -30.02 -26.02 -19.71
N ILE A 253 -31.23 -26.39 -20.08
CA ILE A 253 -32.32 -25.44 -20.32
C ILE A 253 -33.44 -25.80 -19.36
N LYS A 254 -33.78 -24.87 -18.47
CA LYS A 254 -34.92 -25.02 -17.57
C LYS A 254 -36.03 -24.10 -18.02
N GLU A 255 -37.25 -24.66 -18.14
CA GLU A 255 -38.45 -23.93 -18.45
C GLU A 255 -39.30 -23.76 -17.19
N LYS A 256 -39.87 -22.57 -17.04
CA LYS A 256 -40.90 -22.27 -16.04
C LYS A 256 -42.05 -21.56 -16.73
N GLN A 257 -43.27 -22.04 -16.45
CA GLN A 257 -44.50 -21.37 -16.89
C GLN A 257 -45.21 -20.79 -15.66
N PHE A 258 -45.72 -19.59 -15.81
CA PHE A 258 -46.55 -18.94 -14.78
C PHE A 258 -47.46 -17.92 -15.43
N ASP A 259 -48.64 -17.77 -14.82
CA ASP A 259 -49.68 -16.81 -15.25
C ASP A 259 -49.74 -15.65 -14.28
N LYS A 260 -49.98 -14.45 -14.83
CA LYS A 260 -50.22 -13.26 -14.03
C LYS A 260 -51.44 -12.54 -14.52
N GLU A 261 -52.12 -11.88 -13.60
CA GLU A 261 -53.24 -11.01 -13.91
C GLU A 261 -53.15 -9.69 -13.13
N LYS A 262 -53.67 -8.65 -13.71
CA LYS A 262 -53.65 -7.31 -13.11
C LYS A 262 -54.87 -6.52 -13.60
N GLN A 263 -55.49 -5.77 -12.69
CA GLN A 263 -56.46 -4.79 -13.07
C GLN A 263 -55.76 -3.48 -13.52
N ILE A 264 -56.06 -3.04 -14.71
CA ILE A 264 -55.52 -1.81 -15.27
C ILE A 264 -56.66 -0.84 -15.56
N LYS A 265 -56.41 0.45 -15.41
CA LYS A 265 -57.36 1.49 -15.79
C LYS A 265 -57.31 1.65 -17.31
N GLU A 266 -58.44 1.36 -17.96
CA GLU A 266 -58.59 1.50 -19.41
C GLU A 266 -59.59 2.59 -19.74
N GLY A 267 -59.22 3.83 -19.38
CA GLY A 267 -60.06 5.00 -19.59
C GLY A 267 -61.15 5.19 -18.53
N THR A 268 -62.23 5.83 -18.91
CA THR A 268 -63.39 6.11 -18.03
C THR A 268 -64.67 5.67 -18.71
N LYS A 269 -65.64 5.24 -17.92
CA LYS A 269 -67.00 4.90 -18.38
C LYS A 269 -68.03 5.78 -17.69
N PRO A 270 -69.24 6.01 -18.33
CA PRO A 270 -70.31 6.70 -17.67
C PRO A 270 -70.75 5.96 -16.41
N LEU A 271 -71.04 6.69 -15.35
CA LEU A 271 -71.67 6.14 -14.14
C LEU A 271 -73.13 5.81 -14.47
N LEU A 272 -73.52 4.56 -14.21
CA LEU A 272 -74.92 4.13 -14.39
C LEU A 272 -75.63 4.02 -13.02
N ASN A 273 -76.89 4.41 -12.96
CA ASN A 273 -77.75 4.19 -11.78
C ASN A 273 -78.26 2.74 -11.75
N GLU A 274 -79.01 2.34 -10.75
CA GLU A 274 -79.52 0.97 -10.56
C GLU A 274 -80.47 0.52 -11.73
N GLN A 275 -81.05 1.45 -12.48
CA GLN A 275 -81.86 1.19 -13.68
C GLN A 275 -81.03 1.17 -14.99
N GLY A 276 -79.71 1.27 -14.93
CA GLY A 276 -78.86 1.26 -16.12
C GLY A 276 -78.76 2.58 -16.89
N GLN A 277 -79.32 3.71 -16.38
CA GLN A 277 -79.31 5.01 -17.02
C GLN A 277 -78.07 5.80 -16.61
N VAL A 278 -77.53 6.64 -17.52
CA VAL A 278 -76.36 7.47 -17.29
C VAL A 278 -76.66 8.59 -16.26
N VAL A 279 -75.90 8.60 -15.16
CA VAL A 279 -75.99 9.68 -14.15
C VAL A 279 -75.31 10.95 -14.70
N LYS A 280 -75.96 12.05 -14.59
CA LYS A 280 -75.50 13.38 -15.09
C LYS A 280 -75.27 14.33 -13.90
N ASP A 281 -74.34 15.26 -14.06
CA ASP A 281 -74.08 16.34 -13.09
C ASP A 281 -75.19 17.46 -13.21
N SER A 282 -75.07 18.49 -12.38
CA SER A 282 -75.99 19.62 -12.34
C SER A 282 -76.02 20.45 -13.65
N LEU A 283 -75.02 20.24 -14.55
CA LEU A 283 -74.91 20.93 -15.84
C LEU A 283 -75.32 19.99 -16.99
N GLY A 284 -75.82 18.80 -16.73
CA GLY A 284 -76.30 17.84 -17.72
C GLY A 284 -75.22 16.96 -18.34
N ASN A 285 -73.93 17.03 -17.89
CA ASN A 285 -72.82 16.23 -18.42
C ASN A 285 -72.77 14.83 -17.73
N PRO A 286 -72.41 13.75 -18.45
CA PRO A 286 -72.25 12.42 -17.89
C PRO A 286 -71.14 12.37 -16.81
N ILE A 287 -71.44 11.94 -15.59
CA ILE A 287 -70.46 11.63 -14.58
C ILE A 287 -69.68 10.38 -15.04
N ARG A 288 -68.38 10.47 -15.11
CA ARG A 288 -67.50 9.38 -15.56
C ARG A 288 -66.73 8.81 -14.38
N VAL A 289 -66.65 7.48 -14.32
CA VAL A 289 -65.88 6.73 -13.34
C VAL A 289 -64.77 5.95 -14.05
N ASP A 290 -63.74 5.62 -13.33
CA ASP A 290 -62.63 4.82 -13.85
C ASP A 290 -63.15 3.45 -14.36
N ASN A 291 -62.74 3.10 -15.57
CA ASN A 291 -63.04 1.80 -16.13
C ASN A 291 -61.82 0.88 -15.95
N PHE A 292 -61.98 -0.17 -15.13
CA PHE A 292 -60.96 -1.16 -14.88
C PHE A 292 -61.21 -2.40 -15.73
N LYS A 293 -60.10 -2.91 -16.30
CA LYS A 293 -60.10 -4.15 -17.07
C LYS A 293 -59.07 -5.10 -16.49
N THR A 294 -59.43 -6.33 -16.25
CA THR A 294 -58.50 -7.38 -15.87
C THR A 294 -57.77 -7.87 -17.13
N VAL A 295 -56.47 -7.71 -17.15
CA VAL A 295 -55.57 -8.23 -18.19
C VAL A 295 -54.78 -9.41 -17.66
N ARG A 296 -54.48 -10.37 -18.54
CA ARG A 296 -53.79 -11.61 -18.20
C ARG A 296 -52.64 -11.83 -19.15
N ILE A 297 -51.59 -12.49 -18.63
CA ILE A 297 -50.41 -12.90 -19.39
C ILE A 297 -49.95 -14.29 -18.90
N SER A 298 -49.64 -15.16 -19.85
CA SER A 298 -48.91 -16.40 -19.58
C SER A 298 -47.45 -16.20 -20.01
N ILE A 299 -46.50 -16.41 -19.10
CA ILE A 299 -45.05 -16.20 -19.30
C ILE A 299 -44.39 -17.59 -19.31
N TYR A 300 -43.58 -17.83 -20.33
CA TYR A 300 -42.73 -19.01 -20.48
C TYR A 300 -41.29 -18.53 -20.37
N GLU A 301 -40.67 -18.73 -19.23
CA GLU A 301 -39.28 -18.32 -18.93
C GLU A 301 -38.36 -19.50 -19.18
N PHE A 302 -37.32 -19.30 -19.98
CA PHE A 302 -36.28 -20.26 -20.28
C PHE A 302 -34.95 -19.76 -19.69
N SER A 303 -34.29 -20.62 -18.91
CA SER A 303 -32.97 -20.34 -18.33
C SER A 303 -31.98 -21.36 -18.89
N GLN A 304 -31.07 -20.86 -19.75
CA GLN A 304 -29.90 -21.61 -20.21
C GLN A 304 -28.77 -21.49 -19.19
N SER A 305 -28.15 -22.57 -18.81
CA SER A 305 -27.00 -22.58 -17.91
C SER A 305 -25.98 -23.65 -18.24
N LYS A 306 -24.69 -23.32 -18.08
CA LYS A 306 -23.54 -24.21 -18.17
C LYS A 306 -22.48 -23.73 -17.22
N ALA A 307 -21.87 -24.61 -16.44
CA ALA A 307 -20.87 -24.26 -15.44
C ALA A 307 -19.53 -24.91 -15.79
N CYS A 308 -18.45 -24.22 -15.50
CA CYS A 308 -17.09 -24.73 -15.57
C CYS A 308 -16.37 -24.45 -14.25
N GLN A 309 -15.75 -25.47 -13.68
CA GLN A 309 -14.90 -25.35 -12.51
C GLN A 309 -13.49 -25.81 -12.87
N VAL A 310 -12.50 -24.93 -12.62
CA VAL A 310 -11.07 -25.22 -12.79
C VAL A 310 -10.43 -25.28 -11.41
N THR A 311 -9.72 -26.38 -11.15
CA THR A 311 -8.95 -26.58 -9.92
C THR A 311 -7.49 -26.74 -10.28
N ALA A 312 -6.62 -25.98 -9.60
CA ALA A 312 -5.18 -26.00 -9.75
C ALA A 312 -4.51 -25.87 -8.38
N LYS A 313 -3.20 -25.99 -8.36
CA LYS A 313 -2.35 -25.63 -7.23
C LYS A 313 -1.15 -24.81 -7.70
N VAL A 314 -0.66 -23.95 -6.84
CA VAL A 314 0.55 -23.15 -7.04
C VAL A 314 1.65 -23.74 -6.16
N ASP A 315 2.67 -24.29 -6.78
CA ASP A 315 3.81 -24.93 -6.11
C ASP A 315 5.02 -23.99 -6.19
N TYR A 316 5.65 -23.68 -5.05
CA TYR A 316 6.91 -22.96 -4.96
C TYR A 316 8.05 -23.95 -4.77
N ILE A 317 9.03 -23.94 -5.66
CA ILE A 317 10.17 -24.84 -5.65
C ILE A 317 11.47 -24.03 -5.53
N ASP A 318 12.34 -24.45 -4.64
CA ASP A 318 13.74 -24.00 -4.60
C ASP A 318 14.54 -24.84 -5.59
N PHE A 319 15.10 -24.21 -6.64
CA PHE A 319 15.88 -24.93 -7.66
C PHE A 319 17.27 -25.34 -7.17
N LYS A 320 17.81 -24.73 -6.12
CA LYS A 320 19.12 -25.12 -5.57
C LYS A 320 19.04 -26.42 -4.77
N SER A 321 18.01 -26.54 -3.95
CA SER A 321 17.76 -27.75 -3.14
C SER A 321 16.84 -28.75 -3.81
N ASN A 322 16.17 -28.35 -4.90
CA ASN A 322 15.08 -29.09 -5.58
C ASN A 322 13.95 -29.47 -4.62
N GLN A 323 13.65 -28.62 -3.65
CA GLN A 323 12.63 -28.85 -2.64
C GLN A 323 11.38 -28.03 -2.91
N LEU A 324 10.22 -28.67 -2.67
CA LEU A 324 8.94 -27.97 -2.62
C LEU A 324 8.89 -27.18 -1.32
N LEU A 325 8.85 -25.84 -1.44
CA LEU A 325 8.80 -24.92 -0.30
C LEU A 325 7.38 -24.78 0.24
N GLN A 326 6.43 -24.54 -0.64
CA GLN A 326 5.02 -24.26 -0.31
C GLN A 326 4.12 -24.69 -1.46
N THR A 327 2.87 -25.01 -1.12
CA THR A 327 1.78 -25.31 -2.06
C THR A 327 0.53 -24.54 -1.64
N PHE A 328 -0.14 -23.92 -2.60
CA PHE A 328 -1.39 -23.19 -2.39
C PHE A 328 -2.47 -23.67 -3.34
N PRO A 329 -3.71 -23.89 -2.86
CA PRO A 329 -4.83 -24.19 -3.74
C PRO A 329 -5.19 -22.96 -4.58
N LEU A 330 -5.51 -23.21 -5.85
CA LEU A 330 -6.00 -22.21 -6.79
C LEU A 330 -7.20 -22.80 -7.51
N GLY A 331 -8.32 -22.10 -7.58
CA GLY A 331 -9.49 -22.58 -8.26
C GLY A 331 -10.45 -21.45 -8.60
N SER A 332 -11.19 -21.65 -9.68
CA SER A 332 -12.21 -20.73 -10.17
C SER A 332 -13.41 -21.49 -10.72
N GLU A 333 -14.53 -20.81 -10.69
CA GLU A 333 -15.79 -21.27 -11.31
C GLU A 333 -16.33 -20.17 -12.21
N PHE A 334 -16.76 -20.56 -13.41
CA PHE A 334 -17.49 -19.70 -14.32
C PHE A 334 -18.84 -20.31 -14.64
N ILE A 335 -19.91 -19.51 -14.55
CA ILE A 335 -21.27 -19.94 -14.85
C ILE A 335 -21.83 -19.09 -15.99
N PHE A 336 -21.94 -19.68 -17.16
CA PHE A 336 -22.75 -19.10 -18.23
C PHE A 336 -24.21 -19.19 -17.84
N ARG A 337 -24.92 -18.06 -17.89
CA ARG A 337 -26.37 -17.98 -17.64
C ARG A 337 -27.02 -17.01 -18.61
N HIS A 338 -28.03 -17.49 -19.34
CA HIS A 338 -28.85 -16.66 -20.22
C HIS A 338 -30.32 -16.94 -19.97
N VAL A 339 -31.11 -15.87 -19.80
CA VAL A 339 -32.54 -15.96 -19.54
C VAL A 339 -33.28 -15.24 -20.66
N TYR A 340 -34.23 -15.89 -21.27
CA TYR A 340 -35.14 -15.32 -22.25
C TYR A 340 -36.56 -15.83 -21.97
N SER A 341 -37.57 -15.05 -22.40
CA SER A 341 -38.97 -15.43 -22.17
C SER A 341 -39.80 -15.22 -23.40
N LYS A 342 -40.83 -16.11 -23.55
CA LYS A 342 -41.94 -15.91 -24.46
C LYS A 342 -43.19 -15.60 -23.63
N TYR A 343 -44.14 -14.93 -24.22
CA TYR A 343 -45.41 -14.64 -23.52
C TYR A 343 -46.60 -14.75 -24.47
N ARG A 344 -47.76 -14.95 -23.89
CA ARG A 344 -49.06 -14.91 -24.55
C ARG A 344 -50.01 -14.08 -23.68
N GLY A 345 -50.63 -13.06 -24.26
CA GLY A 345 -51.54 -12.16 -23.54
C GLY A 345 -51.06 -10.70 -23.51
N ASP A 346 -51.52 -9.96 -22.51
CA ASP A 346 -51.21 -8.52 -22.37
C ASP A 346 -50.03 -8.28 -21.43
N LYS A 347 -48.95 -7.69 -21.95
CA LYS A 347 -47.74 -7.38 -21.21
C LYS A 347 -47.97 -6.57 -19.93
N ARG A 348 -49.01 -5.74 -19.90
CA ARG A 348 -49.34 -4.88 -18.75
C ARG A 348 -49.80 -5.67 -17.52
N ALA A 349 -50.05 -6.97 -17.68
CA ALA A 349 -50.42 -7.86 -16.57
C ALA A 349 -49.24 -8.29 -15.67
N CYS A 350 -47.98 -8.10 -16.12
CA CYS A 350 -46.81 -8.41 -15.32
C CYS A 350 -45.96 -7.18 -14.98
N GLU A 351 -45.00 -7.34 -14.09
CA GLU A 351 -44.05 -6.32 -13.69
C GLU A 351 -43.07 -6.01 -14.83
N ASP A 352 -42.57 -4.78 -14.89
CA ASP A 352 -41.64 -4.30 -15.92
C ASP A 352 -40.30 -5.08 -15.91
N THR A 353 -39.95 -5.73 -14.81
CA THR A 353 -38.76 -6.58 -14.65
C THR A 353 -38.72 -7.77 -15.61
N TYR A 354 -39.86 -8.19 -16.14
CA TYR A 354 -39.94 -9.28 -17.15
C TYR A 354 -39.68 -8.79 -18.57
N TYR A 355 -39.95 -7.50 -18.87
CA TYR A 355 -39.89 -6.97 -20.22
C TYR A 355 -38.55 -7.16 -20.93
N PRO A 356 -37.39 -6.94 -20.28
CA PRO A 356 -36.09 -7.15 -20.94
C PRO A 356 -35.87 -8.56 -21.45
N ASN A 357 -36.58 -9.56 -20.90
CA ASN A 357 -36.43 -10.97 -21.30
C ASN A 357 -37.36 -11.36 -22.44
N PHE A 358 -38.41 -10.59 -22.73
CA PHE A 358 -39.36 -10.87 -23.82
C PHE A 358 -38.76 -10.64 -25.22
N ASP A 359 -37.77 -9.75 -25.32
CA ASP A 359 -37.11 -9.41 -26.58
C ASP A 359 -35.84 -10.25 -26.82
N LYS A 360 -35.43 -11.05 -25.83
CA LYS A 360 -34.28 -11.96 -25.94
C LYS A 360 -34.70 -13.26 -26.60
N ARG A 361 -33.72 -13.90 -27.24
CA ARG A 361 -33.87 -15.25 -27.85
C ARG A 361 -32.85 -16.18 -27.22
N ASN A 362 -33.02 -17.48 -27.47
CA ASN A 362 -31.97 -18.47 -27.16
C ASN A 362 -30.65 -18.10 -27.85
N VAL A 363 -29.54 -18.31 -27.17
CA VAL A 363 -28.19 -18.14 -27.71
C VAL A 363 -27.48 -19.50 -27.73
N PRO A 364 -26.49 -19.70 -28.62
CA PRO A 364 -25.64 -20.88 -28.55
C PRO A 364 -24.91 -20.93 -27.20
N PHE A 365 -24.77 -22.14 -26.66
CA PHE A 365 -23.93 -22.33 -25.46
C PHE A 365 -22.47 -22.10 -25.82
N PRO A 366 -21.68 -21.50 -24.89
CA PRO A 366 -20.22 -21.40 -25.04
C PRO A 366 -19.60 -22.81 -25.21
N THR A 367 -18.56 -22.90 -26.02
CA THR A 367 -17.77 -24.12 -26.13
C THR A 367 -17.11 -24.49 -24.82
N ASN A 368 -16.70 -25.74 -24.64
CA ASN A 368 -15.95 -26.13 -23.44
C ASN A 368 -14.65 -25.33 -23.27
N GLU A 369 -13.97 -25.08 -24.40
CA GLU A 369 -12.75 -24.25 -24.40
C GLU A 369 -13.02 -22.83 -23.93
N GLN A 370 -14.10 -22.18 -24.42
CA GLN A 370 -14.50 -20.85 -23.98
C GLN A 370 -14.84 -20.84 -22.51
N MET A 371 -15.58 -21.84 -22.02
CA MET A 371 -15.92 -21.95 -20.59
C MET A 371 -14.69 -22.01 -19.69
N VAL A 372 -13.64 -22.73 -20.12
CA VAL A 372 -12.37 -22.80 -19.39
C VAL A 372 -11.63 -21.46 -19.46
N ALA A 373 -11.59 -20.82 -20.64
CA ALA A 373 -10.95 -19.52 -20.81
C ALA A 373 -11.58 -18.43 -19.93
N ASP A 374 -12.92 -18.45 -19.80
CA ASP A 374 -13.67 -17.46 -19.00
C ASP A 374 -13.41 -17.56 -17.48
N THR A 375 -12.76 -18.63 -16.99
CA THR A 375 -12.27 -18.71 -15.60
C THR A 375 -10.98 -17.92 -15.38
N GLY A 376 -10.31 -17.45 -16.46
CA GLY A 376 -8.94 -16.93 -16.42
C GLY A 376 -8.77 -15.68 -15.55
N GLN A 377 -9.66 -14.72 -15.66
CA GLN A 377 -9.56 -13.47 -14.91
C GLN A 377 -9.64 -13.73 -13.39
N ASP A 378 -10.56 -14.55 -12.92
CA ASP A 378 -10.69 -14.88 -11.49
C ASP A 378 -9.48 -15.71 -11.01
N LEU A 379 -8.99 -16.66 -11.82
CA LEU A 379 -7.77 -17.41 -11.53
C LEU A 379 -6.57 -16.47 -11.38
N LYS A 380 -6.42 -15.50 -12.29
CA LYS A 380 -5.35 -14.51 -12.27
C LYS A 380 -5.37 -13.65 -10.99
N GLU A 381 -6.55 -13.15 -10.61
CA GLU A 381 -6.70 -12.34 -9.40
C GLU A 381 -6.38 -13.14 -8.13
N LYS A 382 -6.85 -14.39 -8.06
CA LYS A 382 -6.55 -15.30 -6.94
C LYS A 382 -5.07 -15.65 -6.88
N LEU A 383 -4.45 -15.94 -8.03
CA LEU A 383 -3.02 -16.18 -8.13
C LEU A 383 -2.21 -14.97 -7.63
N LYS A 384 -2.56 -13.77 -8.09
CA LYS A 384 -1.96 -12.53 -7.59
C LYS A 384 -2.10 -12.40 -6.08
N GLY A 385 -3.28 -12.70 -5.54
CA GLY A 385 -3.52 -12.69 -4.09
C GLY A 385 -2.62 -13.67 -3.31
N ILE A 386 -2.39 -14.87 -3.85
CA ILE A 386 -1.46 -15.85 -3.28
C ILE A 386 -0.04 -15.29 -3.26
N LEU A 387 0.44 -14.73 -4.38
CA LEU A 387 1.82 -14.24 -4.53
C LEU A 387 2.11 -13.03 -3.65
N VAL A 388 1.16 -12.10 -3.52
CA VAL A 388 1.30 -10.92 -2.65
C VAL A 388 1.41 -11.31 -1.17
N LYS A 389 0.59 -12.28 -0.74
CA LYS A 389 0.55 -12.73 0.67
C LYS A 389 1.71 -13.65 1.04
N ASN A 390 2.25 -14.39 0.08
CA ASN A 390 3.24 -15.44 0.31
C ASN A 390 4.50 -15.16 -0.51
N LYS A 391 5.23 -14.11 -0.13
CA LYS A 391 6.53 -13.83 -0.73
C LYS A 391 7.51 -14.98 -0.46
N ILE A 392 8.34 -15.32 -1.44
CA ILE A 392 9.34 -16.42 -1.36
C ILE A 392 10.36 -16.15 -0.26
N ARG A 393 10.77 -14.90 -0.11
CA ARG A 393 11.57 -14.42 1.04
C ARG A 393 10.80 -13.32 1.78
N LYS A 394 10.81 -13.41 3.09
CA LYS A 394 10.28 -12.36 3.99
C LYS A 394 11.37 -11.37 4.33
#